data_aa4b64d65dfd95625e72d84ada1aefd6
#
_entry.id   aa4b64d65dfd95625e72d84ada1aefd6
#
_cell.length_a   1.000
_cell.length_b   1.000
_cell.length_c   1.000
_cell.angle_alpha   90.00
_cell.angle_beta   90.00
_cell.angle_gamma   90.00
#
_symmetry.space_group_name_H-M   'P 1'
#
loop_
_entity.id
_entity.type
_entity.pdbx_description
1 polymer ?
#
loop_
_entity_poly.entity_id
_entity_poly.type
_entity_poly.pdbx_seq_one_letter_code
_entity_poly.pdbx_strand_id
1 'polypeptide(L)'
;MKYEIVFAPEAVSDVRRLRAHVRSMVRDAVEASLRHAPTRVSKSRIKRLSGLARPQFRLRMGEVRVFYDVTESTVEVLAVVPKSEAAEWLRREGISG
;
A
#
# COMPACT_ATOMS: atom_id res chain seq x y z
N MET A 1 6.15 -10.16 15.40
CA MET A 1 7.16 -9.18 14.99
C MET A 1 6.48 -7.87 14.60
N LYS A 2 7.09 -6.75 14.93
CA LYS A 2 6.53 -5.44 14.61
C LYS A 2 7.37 -4.77 13.51
N TYR A 3 6.74 -4.46 12.39
CA TYR A 3 7.43 -3.83 11.27
C TYR A 3 7.45 -2.31 11.42
N GLU A 4 8.54 -1.71 10.95
CA GLU A 4 8.60 -0.27 10.79
C GLU A 4 7.86 0.10 9.51
N ILE A 5 7.04 1.15 9.54
CA ILE A 5 6.30 1.59 8.36
C ILE A 5 6.88 2.92 7.89
N VAL A 6 7.33 2.93 6.65
CA VAL A 6 7.95 4.10 6.02
C VAL A 6 7.14 4.45 4.78
N PHE A 7 6.80 5.73 4.61
CA PHE A 7 6.12 6.21 3.42
C PHE A 7 7.14 6.85 2.50
N ALA A 8 7.23 6.35 1.27
CA ALA A 8 8.04 6.98 0.23
C ALA A 8 7.53 8.40 -0.03
N PRO A 9 8.37 9.32 -0.53
CA PRO A 9 7.96 10.72 -0.76
C PRO A 9 6.70 10.84 -1.59
N GLU A 10 6.53 10.03 -2.62
CA GLU A 10 5.32 10.04 -3.45
C GLU A 10 4.09 9.65 -2.64
N ALA A 11 4.22 8.63 -1.78
CA ALA A 11 3.12 8.19 -0.93
C ALA A 11 2.74 9.27 0.09
N VAL A 12 3.72 10.00 0.61
CA VAL A 12 3.45 11.13 1.51
C VAL A 12 2.61 12.18 0.78
N SER A 13 2.97 12.51 -0.46
CA SER A 13 2.20 13.45 -1.28
C SER A 13 0.80 12.94 -1.55
N ASP A 14 0.66 11.64 -1.85
CA ASP A 14 -0.63 11.02 -2.09
C ASP A 14 -1.56 11.19 -0.89
N VAL A 15 -1.04 10.89 0.31
CA VAL A 15 -1.81 10.97 1.55
C VAL A 15 -2.24 12.41 1.82
N ARG A 16 -1.38 13.37 1.55
CA ARG A 16 -1.69 14.80 1.76
C ARG A 16 -2.85 15.29 0.90
N ARG A 17 -3.07 14.66 -0.27
CA ARG A 17 -4.16 15.03 -1.17
C ARG A 17 -5.51 14.43 -0.76
N LEU A 18 -5.52 13.49 0.16
CA LEU A 18 -6.76 12.86 0.62
C LEU A 18 -7.53 13.78 1.56
N ARG A 19 -8.85 13.63 1.55
CA ARG A 19 -9.70 14.28 2.56
C ARG A 19 -9.31 13.79 3.94
N ALA A 20 -9.50 14.62 4.95
CA ALA A 20 -9.04 14.33 6.31
C ALA A 20 -9.55 12.99 6.84
N HIS A 21 -10.84 12.68 6.66
CA HIS A 21 -11.39 11.42 7.17
C HIS A 21 -10.85 10.20 6.41
N VAL A 22 -10.62 10.34 5.10
CA VAL A 22 -10.03 9.26 4.30
C VAL A 22 -8.58 9.04 4.72
N ARG A 23 -7.85 10.12 4.94
CA ARG A 23 -6.46 10.06 5.42
C ARG A 23 -6.37 9.32 6.74
N SER A 24 -7.29 9.60 7.67
CA SER A 24 -7.33 8.88 8.96
C SER A 24 -7.64 7.40 8.75
N MET A 25 -8.57 7.08 7.86
CA MET A 25 -8.92 5.69 7.55
C MET A 25 -7.73 4.93 6.96
N VAL A 26 -6.98 5.57 6.07
CA VAL A 26 -5.77 4.97 5.48
C VAL A 26 -4.74 4.69 6.57
N ARG A 27 -4.50 5.67 7.44
CA ARG A 27 -3.56 5.51 8.54
C ARG A 27 -3.94 4.34 9.44
N ASP A 28 -5.22 4.29 9.81
CA ASP A 28 -5.72 3.22 10.68
C ASP A 28 -5.59 1.85 10.01
N ALA A 29 -5.92 1.77 8.72
CA ALA A 29 -5.83 0.51 7.97
C ALA A 29 -4.38 0.04 7.84
N VAL A 30 -3.46 0.96 7.56
CA VAL A 30 -2.03 0.65 7.48
C VAL A 30 -1.52 0.12 8.82
N GLU A 31 -1.86 0.81 9.92
CA GLU A 31 -1.46 0.36 11.25
C GLU A 31 -2.04 -1.00 11.59
N ALA A 32 -3.34 -1.20 11.36
CA ALA A 32 -4.01 -2.43 11.73
C ALA A 32 -3.55 -3.63 10.89
N SER A 33 -3.28 -3.43 9.60
CA SER A 33 -3.01 -4.53 8.67
C SER A 33 -1.53 -4.76 8.42
N LEU A 34 -0.71 -3.72 8.43
CA LEU A 34 0.69 -3.83 7.97
C LEU A 34 1.73 -3.82 9.09
N ARG A 35 1.38 -3.34 10.28
CA ARG A 35 2.35 -3.25 11.36
C ARG A 35 2.87 -4.62 11.81
N HIS A 36 2.01 -5.64 11.81
CA HIS A 36 2.36 -6.95 12.33
C HIS A 36 2.30 -8.07 11.29
N ALA A 37 1.49 -7.95 10.26
CA ALA A 37 1.26 -9.04 9.30
C ALA A 37 1.15 -8.53 7.86
N PRO A 38 2.18 -7.80 7.36
CA PRO A 38 2.07 -7.16 6.04
C PRO A 38 2.05 -8.14 4.86
N THR A 39 2.47 -9.39 5.06
CA THR A 39 2.50 -10.38 3.99
C THR A 39 1.34 -11.38 4.08
N ARG A 40 0.42 -11.15 4.99
CA ARG A 40 -0.71 -12.06 5.21
C ARG A 40 -1.80 -11.81 4.19
N VAL A 41 -1.80 -12.60 3.12
CA VAL A 41 -2.79 -12.48 2.04
C VAL A 41 -4.18 -12.85 2.55
N SER A 42 -5.18 -12.10 2.12
CA SER A 42 -6.58 -12.36 2.45
C SER A 42 -7.45 -12.09 1.23
N LYS A 43 -8.70 -12.56 1.27
CA LYS A 43 -9.61 -12.39 0.12
C LYS A 43 -9.92 -10.92 -0.17
N SER A 44 -10.03 -10.09 0.85
CA SER A 44 -10.55 -8.74 0.70
C SER A 44 -9.57 -7.63 1.03
N ARG A 45 -8.45 -7.94 1.68
CA ARG A 45 -7.55 -6.89 2.16
C ARG A 45 -6.22 -6.85 1.46
N ILE A 46 -5.40 -7.87 1.64
CA ILE A 46 -4.03 -7.90 1.16
C ILE A 46 -3.89 -8.90 0.04
N LYS A 47 -3.35 -8.44 -1.09
CA LYS A 47 -3.10 -9.28 -2.24
C LYS A 47 -1.63 -9.19 -2.63
N ARG A 48 -1.02 -10.35 -2.89
CA ARG A 48 0.30 -10.41 -3.52
C ARG A 48 0.13 -10.15 -5.00
N LEU A 49 0.90 -9.21 -5.54
CA LEU A 49 0.82 -8.85 -6.95
C LEU A 49 1.74 -9.76 -7.75
N SER A 50 1.16 -10.62 -8.60
CA SER A 50 1.93 -11.53 -9.43
C SER A 50 2.52 -10.81 -10.63
N GLY A 51 3.68 -11.27 -11.09
CA GLY A 51 4.35 -10.70 -12.25
C GLY A 51 5.10 -9.41 -11.99
N LEU A 52 5.10 -8.92 -10.75
CA LEU A 52 5.78 -7.69 -10.39
C LEU A 52 6.82 -7.94 -9.31
N ALA A 53 7.99 -7.36 -9.49
CA ALA A 53 9.00 -7.31 -8.44
C ALA A 53 8.69 -6.18 -7.46
N ARG A 54 8.08 -5.10 -7.97
CA ARG A 54 7.76 -3.91 -7.20
C ARG A 54 6.55 -3.21 -7.81
N PRO A 55 5.48 -2.88 -7.05
CA PRO A 55 5.28 -3.27 -5.64
C PRO A 55 4.97 -4.75 -5.49
N GLN A 56 5.25 -5.28 -4.30
CA GLN A 56 4.97 -6.68 -3.99
C GLN A 56 3.52 -6.91 -3.61
N PHE A 57 2.92 -5.96 -2.90
CA PHE A 57 1.60 -6.13 -2.29
C PHE A 57 0.69 -4.92 -2.49
N ARG A 58 -0.61 -5.19 -2.39
CA ARG A 58 -1.66 -4.18 -2.39
C ARG A 58 -2.54 -4.37 -1.16
N LEU A 59 -2.79 -3.28 -0.43
CA LEU A 59 -3.79 -3.23 0.63
C LEU A 59 -5.02 -2.52 0.08
N ARG A 60 -6.17 -3.15 0.22
CA ARG A 60 -7.46 -2.56 -0.16
C ARG A 60 -8.09 -1.90 1.06
N MET A 61 -8.45 -0.63 0.93
CA MET A 61 -9.17 0.10 1.97
C MET A 61 -10.24 0.93 1.28
N GLY A 62 -11.47 0.39 1.23
CA GLY A 62 -12.58 1.05 0.53
C GLY A 62 -12.24 1.32 -0.93
N GLU A 63 -12.34 2.57 -1.34
CA GLU A 63 -12.03 3.01 -2.70
C GLU A 63 -10.57 3.44 -2.86
N VAL A 64 -9.72 3.11 -1.90
CA VAL A 64 -8.30 3.46 -1.93
C VAL A 64 -7.48 2.18 -2.00
N ARG A 65 -6.37 2.25 -2.73
CA ARG A 65 -5.39 1.16 -2.83
C ARG A 65 -4.04 1.65 -2.32
N VAL A 66 -3.43 0.86 -1.44
CA VAL A 66 -2.11 1.15 -0.89
C VAL A 66 -1.15 0.12 -1.47
N PHE A 67 -0.14 0.57 -2.19
CA PHE A 67 0.88 -0.31 -2.76
C PHE A 67 2.14 -0.25 -1.92
N TYR A 68 2.69 -1.41 -1.58
CA TYR A 68 3.83 -1.45 -0.68
C TYR A 68 4.74 -2.64 -0.93
N ASP A 69 5.98 -2.48 -0.47
CA ASP A 69 6.98 -3.53 -0.44
C ASP A 69 7.30 -3.88 1.00
N VAL A 70 7.75 -5.10 1.22
CA VAL A 70 8.13 -5.57 2.55
C VAL A 70 9.56 -6.09 2.48
N THR A 71 10.39 -5.61 3.39
CA THR A 71 11.70 -6.16 3.63
C THR A 71 11.67 -6.92 4.96
N GLU A 72 12.81 -7.33 5.47
CA GLU A 72 12.90 -8.13 6.70
C GLU A 72 12.16 -7.48 7.88
N SER A 73 12.28 -6.17 8.04
CA SER A 73 11.73 -5.46 9.20
C SER A 73 10.95 -4.20 8.86
N THR A 74 10.80 -3.89 7.58
CA THR A 74 10.22 -2.62 7.15
C THR A 74 9.15 -2.83 6.08
N VAL A 75 8.07 -2.06 6.19
CA VAL A 75 7.06 -1.91 5.15
C VAL A 75 7.28 -0.56 4.52
N GLU A 76 7.56 -0.53 3.22
CA GLU A 76 7.67 0.72 2.49
C GLU A 76 6.40 0.95 1.68
N VAL A 77 5.64 1.97 2.05
CA VAL A 77 4.44 2.36 1.30
C VAL A 77 4.89 3.22 0.12
N LEU A 78 4.61 2.74 -1.09
CA LEU A 78 5.07 3.38 -2.32
C LEU A 78 4.06 4.36 -2.89
N ALA A 79 2.78 4.06 -2.76
CA ALA A 79 1.73 4.91 -3.30
C ALA A 79 0.40 4.64 -2.59
N VAL A 80 -0.43 5.67 -2.54
CA VAL A 80 -1.79 5.60 -2.01
C VAL A 80 -2.67 6.26 -3.05
N VAL A 81 -3.43 5.45 -3.80
CA VAL A 81 -4.16 5.95 -4.97
C VAL A 81 -5.62 5.51 -4.93
N PRO A 82 -6.52 6.27 -5.56
CA PRO A 82 -7.91 5.82 -5.73
C PRO A 82 -7.96 4.52 -6.53
N LYS A 83 -8.93 3.68 -6.23
CA LYS A 83 -9.17 2.44 -6.96
C LYS A 83 -9.19 2.68 -8.47
N SER A 84 -9.83 3.77 -8.90
CA SER A 84 -9.96 4.10 -10.32
C SER A 84 -8.63 4.39 -11.01
N GLU A 85 -7.58 4.70 -10.25
CA GLU A 85 -6.27 5.01 -10.80
C GLU A 85 -5.22 3.92 -10.55
N ALA A 86 -5.62 2.86 -9.86
CA ALA A 86 -4.68 1.83 -9.42
C ALA A 86 -4.02 1.08 -10.59
N ALA A 87 -4.82 0.66 -11.57
CA ALA A 87 -4.30 -0.08 -12.72
C ALA A 87 -3.31 0.77 -13.53
N GLU A 88 -3.64 2.04 -13.75
CA GLU A 88 -2.77 2.95 -14.48
C GLU A 88 -1.48 3.21 -13.72
N TRP A 89 -1.56 3.37 -12.40
CA TRP A 89 -0.38 3.54 -11.56
C TRP A 89 0.55 2.33 -11.70
N LEU A 90 0.00 1.12 -11.61
CA LEU A 90 0.78 -0.11 -11.75
C LEU A 90 1.42 -0.23 -13.12
N ARG A 91 0.69 0.14 -14.17
CA ARG A 91 1.21 0.10 -15.54
C ARG A 91 2.41 1.05 -15.69
N ARG A 92 2.31 2.23 -15.08
CA ARG A 92 3.34 3.27 -15.20
C ARG A 92 4.54 3.02 -14.27
N GLU A 93 4.27 2.61 -13.03
CA GLU A 93 5.30 2.53 -12.00
C GLU A 93 5.73 1.10 -11.64
N GLY A 94 4.95 0.10 -12.03
CA GLY A 94 5.27 -1.28 -11.70
C GLY A 94 6.54 -1.76 -12.41
N ILE A 95 7.35 -2.53 -11.68
CA ILE A 95 8.57 -3.13 -12.22
C ILE A 95 8.34 -4.63 -12.33
N SER A 96 8.51 -5.18 -13.54
CA SER A 96 8.33 -6.61 -13.77
C SER A 96 9.37 -7.44 -13.02
N GLY A 97 8.92 -8.57 -12.52
CA GLY A 97 9.79 -9.46 -11.76
C GLY A 97 10.06 -10.77 -12.46
#